data_af9e709d8742b65a768d2d1af6d2151a
#
_entry.id   af9e709d8742b65a768d2d1af6d2151a
#
_cell.length_a   1.000
_cell.length_b   1.000
_cell.length_c   1.000
_cell.angle_alpha   90.00
_cell.angle_beta   90.00
_cell.angle_gamma   90.00
#
_symmetry.space_group_name_H-M   'P 1'
#
loop_
_entity.id
_entity.type
_entity.pdbx_description
1 polymer ?
#
loop_
_entity_poly.entity_id
_entity_poly.type
_entity_poly.pdbx_seq_one_letter_code
_entity_poly.pdbx_strand_id
1 'polypeptide(L)'
;MTSSPYIPSTDNDRKEMIEAIGVKNFEGLLTDIPKNFLFPELKLQDKLSEPELVDYFTELGNKNVASKTKTSFLGGGSYNHYIPSTVKAMIQRGEFLTAYTPYQPEASQGTLQVGFEFQTMIAQLFEMDVCNAGMYDGPTALAEAALMACRIKRNNKIVIHESISEKLLDVLKSYSKWQDIEIIHADQINISKEEDLACLLVQSPDKNGEIIDVESFSDQIHEKNGLLIQHTYPTSLGLLKPPGSLNVDIATAEGQSLGVPLSLGGPYIGLLTCKNEYIRPVSYTHLTLPTKA
;
A
#
# COMPACT_ATOMS: atom_id res chain seq x y z
N MET A 1 5.37 43.74 -4.45
CA MET A 1 5.32 42.27 -4.67
C MET A 1 4.58 42.03 -5.97
N THR A 2 5.13 41.24 -6.88
CA THR A 2 4.40 40.89 -8.11
C THR A 2 3.19 40.05 -7.70
N SER A 3 1.97 40.49 -8.04
CA SER A 3 0.75 39.75 -7.76
C SER A 3 0.81 38.40 -8.51
N SER A 4 0.73 37.30 -7.76
CA SER A 4 0.59 35.99 -8.38
C SER A 4 -0.80 35.87 -9.00
N PRO A 5 -0.95 35.38 -10.25
CA PRO A 5 -2.26 35.17 -10.88
C PRO A 5 -3.14 34.17 -10.12
N TYR A 6 -2.56 33.38 -9.22
CA TYR A 6 -3.25 32.40 -8.41
C TYR A 6 -3.74 32.94 -7.04
N ILE A 7 -3.42 34.19 -6.71
CA ILE A 7 -3.86 34.84 -5.47
C ILE A 7 -4.92 35.89 -5.84
N PRO A 8 -6.20 35.67 -5.51
CA PRO A 8 -7.28 36.59 -5.94
C PRO A 8 -7.26 37.94 -5.23
N SER A 9 -6.68 38.02 -4.02
CA SER A 9 -6.65 39.27 -3.23
C SER A 9 -5.70 40.28 -3.83
N THR A 10 -6.19 41.45 -4.15
CA THR A 10 -5.41 42.60 -4.60
C THR A 10 -4.66 43.26 -3.44
N ASP A 11 -3.74 44.16 -3.74
CA ASP A 11 -3.03 44.94 -2.71
C ASP A 11 -4.00 45.86 -1.93
N ASN A 12 -5.08 46.32 -2.58
CA ASN A 12 -6.14 47.08 -1.89
C ASN A 12 -6.95 46.19 -0.93
N ASP A 13 -7.34 45.01 -1.37
CA ASP A 13 -8.05 44.06 -0.48
C ASP A 13 -7.22 43.72 0.77
N ARG A 14 -5.92 43.51 0.58
CA ARG A 14 -4.99 43.26 1.70
C ARG A 14 -4.91 44.44 2.65
N LYS A 15 -4.87 45.67 2.14
CA LYS A 15 -4.86 46.86 2.95
C LYS A 15 -6.14 47.00 3.76
N GLU A 16 -7.28 46.83 3.15
CA GLU A 16 -8.56 46.84 3.83
C GLU A 16 -8.69 45.78 4.93
N MET A 17 -8.19 44.55 4.66
CA MET A 17 -8.15 43.47 5.65
C MET A 17 -7.25 43.83 6.85
N ILE A 18 -6.06 44.39 6.61
CA ILE A 18 -5.13 44.79 7.66
C ILE A 18 -5.72 45.91 8.51
N GLU A 19 -6.36 46.90 7.89
CA GLU A 19 -7.06 47.97 8.57
C GLU A 19 -8.26 47.47 9.41
N ALA A 20 -9.04 46.53 8.87
CA ALA A 20 -10.15 45.91 9.59
C ALA A 20 -9.71 45.11 10.81
N ILE A 21 -8.55 44.45 10.76
CA ILE A 21 -7.96 43.74 11.90
C ILE A 21 -7.38 44.72 12.92
N GLY A 22 -7.05 45.95 12.54
CA GLY A 22 -6.49 46.95 13.43
C GLY A 22 -4.98 46.89 13.61
N VAL A 23 -4.26 46.27 12.67
CA VAL A 23 -2.79 46.26 12.66
C VAL A 23 -2.20 47.20 11.59
N LYS A 24 -0.97 47.61 11.75
CA LYS A 24 -0.35 48.58 10.84
C LYS A 24 0.09 47.97 9.50
N ASN A 25 0.51 46.73 9.53
CA ASN A 25 1.05 46.02 8.38
C ASN A 25 0.95 44.50 8.63
N PHE A 26 1.34 43.70 7.64
CA PHE A 26 1.31 42.24 7.72
C PHE A 26 2.20 41.69 8.85
N GLU A 27 3.35 42.33 9.11
CA GLU A 27 4.25 41.92 10.19
C GLU A 27 3.60 42.04 11.57
N GLY A 28 2.64 42.96 11.72
CA GLY A 28 1.83 43.09 12.95
C GLY A 28 0.97 41.88 13.27
N LEU A 29 0.70 41.01 12.30
CA LEU A 29 0.00 39.74 12.49
C LEU A 29 0.91 38.63 13.02
N LEU A 30 2.23 38.81 12.96
CA LEU A 30 3.25 37.80 13.23
C LEU A 30 4.03 38.08 14.51
N THR A 31 3.44 38.83 15.45
CA THR A 31 4.11 39.29 16.70
C THR A 31 4.56 38.13 17.60
N ASP A 32 3.87 36.96 17.50
CA ASP A 32 4.18 35.78 18.31
C ASP A 32 5.33 34.96 17.74
N ILE A 33 5.80 35.29 16.52
CA ILE A 33 6.90 34.59 15.88
C ILE A 33 8.20 35.37 16.14
N PRO A 34 9.25 34.72 16.69
CA PRO A 34 10.54 35.37 16.88
C PRO A 34 11.11 35.90 15.56
N LYS A 35 11.67 37.12 15.56
CA LYS A 35 12.12 37.83 14.35
C LYS A 35 13.11 37.05 13.49
N ASN A 36 13.94 36.22 14.10
CA ASN A 36 14.93 35.39 13.39
C ASN A 36 14.32 34.25 12.57
N PHE A 37 13.02 33.97 12.75
CA PHE A 37 12.28 32.98 11.94
C PHE A 37 11.35 33.63 10.92
N LEU A 38 11.22 34.98 10.93
CA LEU A 38 10.40 35.67 9.95
C LEU A 38 11.14 35.83 8.63
N PHE A 39 10.45 35.51 7.54
CA PHE A 39 10.90 35.71 6.16
C PHE A 39 12.34 35.23 5.90
N PRO A 40 12.67 33.95 6.19
CA PRO A 40 13.99 33.45 5.93
C PRO A 40 14.33 33.57 4.43
N GLU A 41 15.58 33.88 4.13
CA GLU A 41 16.08 33.86 2.75
C GLU A 41 16.05 32.40 2.23
N LEU A 42 15.22 32.14 1.23
CA LEU A 42 15.11 30.83 0.60
C LEU A 42 16.13 30.72 -0.53
N LYS A 43 17.11 29.85 -0.37
CA LYS A 43 18.10 29.52 -1.42
C LYS A 43 17.50 28.55 -2.44
N LEU A 44 16.44 28.99 -3.13
CA LEU A 44 15.79 28.26 -4.21
C LEU A 44 16.17 28.90 -5.55
N GLN A 45 16.16 28.11 -6.60
CA GLN A 45 16.26 28.62 -7.96
C GLN A 45 15.06 29.51 -8.30
N ASP A 46 15.22 30.40 -9.25
CA ASP A 46 14.13 31.26 -9.71
C ASP A 46 12.99 30.42 -10.31
N LYS A 47 11.79 31.02 -10.26
CA LYS A 47 10.59 30.40 -10.85
C LYS A 47 10.77 30.27 -12.36
N LEU A 48 10.33 29.12 -12.89
CA LEU A 48 10.22 28.88 -14.32
C LEU A 48 8.77 29.15 -14.76
N SER A 49 8.59 29.52 -16.02
CA SER A 49 7.29 29.49 -16.68
C SER A 49 6.87 28.05 -16.95
N GLU A 50 5.59 27.81 -17.21
CA GLU A 50 5.08 26.45 -17.49
C GLU A 50 5.82 25.76 -18.67
N PRO A 51 6.05 26.42 -19.84
CA PRO A 51 6.83 25.82 -20.92
C PRO A 51 8.25 25.44 -20.49
N GLU A 52 8.97 26.35 -19.82
CA GLU A 52 10.34 26.09 -19.32
C GLU A 52 10.35 24.91 -18.32
N LEU A 53 9.33 24.80 -17.47
CA LEU A 53 9.21 23.71 -16.53
C LEU A 53 8.98 22.37 -17.22
N VAL A 54 8.12 22.33 -18.25
CA VAL A 54 7.88 21.14 -19.08
C VAL A 54 9.15 20.69 -19.77
N ASP A 55 9.88 21.62 -20.39
CA ASP A 55 11.14 21.33 -21.08
C ASP A 55 12.19 20.80 -20.10
N TYR A 56 12.33 21.43 -18.94
CA TYR A 56 13.26 21.01 -17.90
C TYR A 56 12.99 19.60 -17.39
N PHE A 57 11.73 19.28 -17.05
CA PHE A 57 11.37 17.93 -16.59
C PHE A 57 11.40 16.89 -17.70
N THR A 58 11.15 17.28 -18.94
CA THR A 58 11.30 16.38 -20.11
C THR A 58 12.77 16.01 -20.29
N GLU A 59 13.68 16.98 -20.20
CA GLU A 59 15.12 16.73 -20.26
C GLU A 59 15.61 15.82 -19.13
N LEU A 60 15.16 16.08 -17.89
CA LEU A 60 15.46 15.20 -16.75
C LEU A 60 14.90 13.80 -16.96
N GLY A 61 13.66 13.68 -17.41
CA GLY A 61 13.01 12.42 -17.72
C GLY A 61 13.75 11.58 -18.75
N ASN A 62 14.31 12.22 -19.77
CA ASN A 62 15.08 11.56 -20.83
C ASN A 62 16.42 10.97 -20.35
N LYS A 63 16.90 11.35 -19.16
CA LYS A 63 18.07 10.72 -18.53
C LYS A 63 17.74 9.35 -17.91
N ASN A 64 16.46 9.02 -17.74
CA ASN A 64 16.03 7.73 -17.23
C ASN A 64 15.81 6.72 -18.38
N VAL A 65 15.99 5.46 -18.06
CA VAL A 65 15.68 4.36 -18.97
C VAL A 65 14.29 3.81 -18.62
N ALA A 66 13.30 4.18 -19.44
CA ALA A 66 11.93 3.73 -19.21
C ALA A 66 11.71 2.28 -19.67
N SER A 67 10.91 1.51 -18.93
CA SER A 67 10.54 0.14 -19.27
C SER A 67 9.82 0.00 -20.62
N LYS A 68 9.21 1.09 -21.12
CA LYS A 68 8.59 1.14 -22.46
C LYS A 68 9.60 1.15 -23.61
N THR A 69 10.83 1.57 -23.35
CA THR A 69 11.86 1.73 -24.40
C THR A 69 12.93 0.65 -24.35
N LYS A 70 12.98 -0.13 -23.28
CA LYS A 70 13.94 -1.22 -23.09
C LYS A 70 13.27 -2.43 -22.46
N THR A 71 13.70 -3.61 -22.84
CA THR A 71 13.32 -4.85 -22.14
C THR A 71 13.96 -4.85 -20.76
N SER A 72 13.16 -5.06 -19.73
CA SER A 72 13.62 -5.06 -18.33
C SER A 72 13.43 -6.44 -17.72
N PHE A 73 14.47 -6.94 -17.08
CA PHE A 73 14.50 -8.18 -16.29
C PHE A 73 14.84 -7.90 -14.82
N LEU A 74 14.60 -6.68 -14.35
CA LEU A 74 14.94 -6.28 -12.97
C LEU A 74 14.14 -7.05 -11.92
N GLY A 75 12.89 -7.42 -12.22
CA GLY A 75 12.04 -8.12 -11.26
C GLY A 75 11.76 -7.30 -10.01
N GLY A 76 11.80 -7.96 -8.86
CA GLY A 76 11.71 -7.30 -7.57
C GLY A 76 10.29 -7.13 -7.02
N GLY A 77 9.32 -7.90 -7.52
CA GLY A 77 7.94 -7.92 -7.04
C GLY A 77 6.97 -7.09 -7.88
N SER A 78 7.48 -6.27 -8.80
CA SER A 78 6.67 -5.45 -9.73
C SER A 78 7.15 -5.67 -11.15
N TYR A 79 6.20 -5.83 -12.08
CA TYR A 79 6.53 -6.24 -13.44
C TYR A 79 5.73 -5.42 -14.44
N ASN A 80 6.28 -5.31 -15.67
CA ASN A 80 5.60 -4.63 -16.74
C ASN A 80 4.50 -5.52 -17.33
N HIS A 81 3.25 -5.10 -17.18
CA HIS A 81 2.08 -5.76 -17.73
C HIS A 81 1.36 -4.86 -18.74
N TYR A 82 0.62 -5.47 -19.64
CA TYR A 82 -0.29 -4.73 -20.50
C TYR A 82 -1.46 -4.19 -19.67
N ILE A 83 -1.68 -2.89 -19.75
CA ILE A 83 -2.79 -2.20 -19.09
C ILE A 83 -3.72 -1.70 -20.20
N PRO A 84 -4.97 -2.19 -20.28
CA PRO A 84 -5.94 -1.72 -21.27
C PRO A 84 -6.18 -0.22 -21.19
N SER A 85 -6.33 0.46 -22.33
CA SER A 85 -6.58 1.90 -22.38
C SER A 85 -7.85 2.34 -21.64
N THR A 86 -8.83 1.44 -21.54
CA THR A 86 -10.07 1.64 -20.78
C THR A 86 -9.81 1.89 -19.29
N VAL A 87 -8.81 1.25 -18.69
CA VAL A 87 -8.43 1.49 -17.29
C VAL A 87 -8.06 2.96 -17.10
N LYS A 88 -7.17 3.48 -17.96
CA LYS A 88 -6.77 4.89 -17.92
C LYS A 88 -7.94 5.83 -18.13
N ALA A 89 -8.83 5.52 -19.08
CA ALA A 89 -10.00 6.34 -19.36
C ALA A 89 -10.97 6.40 -18.16
N MET A 90 -11.17 5.27 -17.48
CA MET A 90 -12.06 5.20 -16.32
C MET A 90 -11.52 5.95 -15.11
N ILE A 91 -10.24 5.77 -14.76
CA ILE A 91 -9.66 6.46 -13.58
C ILE A 91 -9.53 7.98 -13.76
N GLN A 92 -9.56 8.48 -15.00
CA GLN A 92 -9.52 9.92 -15.28
C GLN A 92 -10.89 10.60 -15.21
N ARG A 93 -11.97 9.85 -15.01
CA ARG A 93 -13.29 10.44 -14.83
C ARG A 93 -13.36 11.24 -13.54
N GLY A 94 -14.04 12.39 -13.58
CA GLY A 94 -14.15 13.29 -12.42
C GLY A 94 -14.72 12.61 -11.17
N GLU A 95 -15.63 11.67 -11.36
CA GLU A 95 -16.26 10.91 -10.27
C GLU A 95 -15.25 10.12 -9.42
N PHE A 96 -14.16 9.63 -10.04
CA PHE A 96 -13.08 8.94 -9.34
C PHE A 96 -11.94 9.88 -8.97
N LEU A 97 -11.56 10.76 -9.90
CA LEU A 97 -10.40 11.65 -9.72
C LEU A 97 -10.60 12.65 -8.56
N THR A 98 -11.82 13.12 -8.35
CA THR A 98 -12.16 14.07 -7.27
C THR A 98 -12.66 13.38 -6.00
N ALA A 99 -12.82 12.05 -6.00
CA ALA A 99 -13.26 11.32 -4.82
C ALA A 99 -12.22 11.42 -3.70
N TYR A 100 -12.71 11.75 -2.50
CA TYR A 100 -11.93 11.74 -1.28
C TYR A 100 -12.41 10.57 -0.40
N THR A 101 -12.11 10.58 0.88
CA THR A 101 -12.56 9.52 1.78
C THR A 101 -14.10 9.47 1.82
N PRO A 102 -14.74 8.32 1.59
CA PRO A 102 -16.19 8.19 1.48
C PRO A 102 -16.87 8.16 2.85
N TYR A 103 -16.76 9.23 3.64
CA TYR A 103 -17.38 9.33 4.98
C TYR A 103 -18.91 9.38 4.95
N GLN A 104 -19.48 9.96 3.89
CA GLN A 104 -20.93 10.08 3.72
C GLN A 104 -21.40 9.04 2.71
N PRO A 105 -21.97 7.90 3.17
CA PRO A 105 -22.38 6.83 2.26
C PRO A 105 -23.43 7.29 1.24
N GLU A 106 -24.33 8.19 1.62
CA GLU A 106 -25.35 8.76 0.76
C GLU A 106 -24.80 9.56 -0.42
N ALA A 107 -23.64 10.19 -0.25
CA ALA A 107 -22.96 10.96 -1.30
C ALA A 107 -21.92 10.14 -2.07
N SER A 108 -21.42 9.06 -1.49
CA SER A 108 -20.29 8.27 -1.98
C SER A 108 -20.67 6.85 -2.42
N GLN A 109 -21.91 6.59 -2.74
CA GLN A 109 -22.44 5.26 -3.06
C GLN A 109 -21.64 4.55 -4.16
N GLY A 110 -21.31 5.24 -5.26
CA GLY A 110 -20.54 4.67 -6.35
C GLY A 110 -19.11 4.28 -5.95
N THR A 111 -18.44 5.14 -5.19
CA THR A 111 -17.07 4.84 -4.67
C THR A 111 -17.09 3.65 -3.72
N LEU A 112 -18.09 3.57 -2.84
CA LEU A 112 -18.26 2.44 -1.92
C LEU A 112 -18.56 1.14 -2.68
N GLN A 113 -19.43 1.20 -3.70
CA GLN A 113 -19.73 0.04 -4.54
C GLN A 113 -18.48 -0.50 -5.23
N VAL A 114 -17.65 0.38 -5.82
CA VAL A 114 -16.38 -0.02 -6.43
C VAL A 114 -15.47 -0.71 -5.40
N GLY A 115 -15.40 -0.21 -4.17
CA GLY A 115 -14.66 -0.85 -3.08
C GLY A 115 -15.18 -2.26 -2.76
N PHE A 116 -16.48 -2.45 -2.67
CA PHE A 116 -17.09 -3.76 -2.44
C PHE A 116 -16.87 -4.73 -3.60
N GLU A 117 -17.00 -4.26 -4.85
CA GLU A 117 -16.74 -5.06 -6.04
C GLU A 117 -15.27 -5.49 -6.10
N PHE A 118 -14.33 -4.57 -5.80
CA PHE A 118 -12.91 -4.88 -5.69
C PHE A 118 -12.66 -6.00 -4.66
N GLN A 119 -13.17 -5.84 -3.44
CA GLN A 119 -13.03 -6.84 -2.37
C GLN A 119 -13.57 -8.21 -2.82
N THR A 120 -14.73 -8.24 -3.46
CA THR A 120 -15.36 -9.47 -3.95
C THR A 120 -14.51 -10.13 -5.04
N MET A 121 -14.03 -9.36 -6.03
CA MET A 121 -13.21 -9.90 -7.13
C MET A 121 -11.89 -10.47 -6.62
N ILE A 122 -11.24 -9.79 -5.69
CA ILE A 122 -9.98 -10.28 -5.10
C ILE A 122 -10.23 -11.52 -4.24
N ALA A 123 -11.27 -11.52 -3.38
CA ALA A 123 -11.64 -12.69 -2.59
C ALA A 123 -11.90 -13.91 -3.48
N GLN A 124 -12.63 -13.75 -4.58
CA GLN A 124 -12.89 -14.81 -5.57
C GLN A 124 -11.60 -15.28 -6.26
N LEU A 125 -10.71 -14.37 -6.68
CA LEU A 125 -9.45 -14.73 -7.32
C LEU A 125 -8.56 -15.58 -6.42
N PHE A 126 -8.58 -15.30 -5.11
CA PHE A 126 -7.80 -16.01 -4.10
C PHE A 126 -8.53 -17.22 -3.51
N GLU A 127 -9.80 -17.44 -3.87
CA GLU A 127 -10.70 -18.42 -3.24
C GLU A 127 -10.75 -18.27 -1.71
N MET A 128 -10.69 -17.02 -1.22
CA MET A 128 -10.79 -16.68 0.19
C MET A 128 -12.14 -16.03 0.49
N ASP A 129 -12.56 -16.04 1.77
CA ASP A 129 -13.88 -15.56 2.15
C ASP A 129 -14.00 -14.04 2.08
N VAL A 130 -12.95 -13.33 2.48
CA VAL A 130 -12.96 -11.88 2.59
C VAL A 130 -11.65 -11.26 2.11
N CYS A 131 -11.76 -10.02 1.63
CA CYS A 131 -10.61 -9.17 1.25
C CYS A 131 -10.78 -7.78 1.86
N ASN A 132 -9.68 -7.13 2.24
CA ASN A 132 -9.73 -5.71 2.59
C ASN A 132 -9.85 -4.82 1.34
N ALA A 133 -10.11 -3.53 1.52
CA ALA A 133 -10.30 -2.59 0.42
C ALA A 133 -8.98 -2.08 -0.23
N GLY A 134 -7.86 -2.68 0.11
CA GLY A 134 -6.52 -2.35 -0.38
C GLY A 134 -5.58 -1.89 0.74
N MET A 135 -4.30 -2.15 0.54
CA MET A 135 -3.20 -1.74 1.39
C MET A 135 -2.17 -0.95 0.58
N TYR A 136 -1.13 -0.43 1.21
CA TYR A 136 -0.13 0.38 0.49
C TYR A 136 0.60 -0.40 -0.59
N ASP A 137 1.06 -1.61 -0.26
CA ASP A 137 1.75 -2.51 -1.17
C ASP A 137 1.76 -3.96 -0.63
N GLY A 138 2.28 -4.89 -1.43
CA GLY A 138 2.39 -6.31 -1.05
C GLY A 138 3.25 -6.55 0.19
N PRO A 139 4.44 -5.93 0.32
CA PRO A 139 5.27 -6.07 1.51
C PRO A 139 4.58 -5.64 2.80
N THR A 140 3.88 -4.50 2.79
CA THR A 140 3.11 -4.04 3.96
C THR A 140 1.91 -4.95 4.24
N ALA A 141 1.26 -5.49 3.20
CA ALA A 141 0.19 -6.46 3.37
C ALA A 141 0.69 -7.73 4.08
N LEU A 142 1.87 -8.26 3.71
CA LEU A 142 2.46 -9.41 4.38
C LEU A 142 2.82 -9.10 5.84
N ALA A 143 3.45 -7.96 6.11
CA ALA A 143 3.80 -7.55 7.46
C ALA A 143 2.54 -7.43 8.34
N GLU A 144 1.50 -6.78 7.87
CA GLU A 144 0.22 -6.66 8.60
C GLU A 144 -0.47 -8.01 8.80
N ALA A 145 -0.41 -8.92 7.82
CA ALA A 145 -0.94 -10.27 7.96
C ALA A 145 -0.21 -11.06 9.08
N ALA A 146 1.11 -10.94 9.15
CA ALA A 146 1.90 -11.56 10.21
C ALA A 146 1.55 -10.98 11.60
N LEU A 147 1.46 -9.65 11.71
CA LEU A 147 1.03 -8.99 12.95
C LEU A 147 -0.42 -9.35 13.32
N MET A 148 -1.29 -9.50 12.34
CA MET A 148 -2.66 -9.98 12.53
C MET A 148 -2.67 -11.39 13.13
N ALA A 149 -1.84 -12.30 12.61
CA ALA A 149 -1.69 -13.65 13.15
C ALA A 149 -1.21 -13.64 14.60
N CYS A 150 -0.22 -12.80 14.94
CA CYS A 150 0.23 -12.62 16.32
C CYS A 150 -0.92 -12.19 17.25
N ARG A 151 -1.76 -11.25 16.82
CA ARG A 151 -2.94 -10.80 17.60
C ARG A 151 -3.99 -11.91 17.78
N ILE A 152 -4.26 -12.67 16.70
CA ILE A 152 -5.23 -13.77 16.72
C ILE A 152 -4.77 -14.88 17.68
N LYS A 153 -3.52 -15.31 17.55
CA LYS A 153 -2.95 -16.42 18.35
C LYS A 153 -2.44 -15.98 19.72
N ARG A 154 -2.37 -14.67 20.00
CA ARG A 154 -1.76 -14.10 21.20
C ARG A 154 -0.35 -14.63 21.44
N ASN A 155 0.39 -14.75 20.37
CA ASN A 155 1.74 -15.29 20.32
C ASN A 155 2.60 -14.42 19.41
N ASN A 156 3.87 -14.25 19.72
CA ASN A 156 4.78 -13.34 19.01
C ASN A 156 5.85 -14.08 18.18
N LYS A 157 5.72 -15.41 17.99
CA LYS A 157 6.67 -16.18 17.20
C LYS A 157 6.18 -16.35 15.76
N ILE A 158 6.88 -15.72 14.83
CA ILE A 158 6.64 -15.80 13.39
C ILE A 158 7.70 -16.70 12.76
N VAL A 159 7.30 -17.74 12.08
CA VAL A 159 8.20 -18.59 11.28
C VAL A 159 8.17 -18.12 9.82
N ILE A 160 9.32 -18.00 9.21
CA ILE A 160 9.46 -17.64 7.79
C ILE A 160 10.13 -18.78 7.01
N HIS A 161 9.50 -19.18 5.91
CA HIS A 161 10.07 -20.12 4.96
C HIS A 161 11.17 -19.42 4.11
N GLU A 162 12.16 -20.14 3.64
CA GLU A 162 13.26 -19.62 2.79
C GLU A 162 12.81 -19.02 1.46
N SER A 163 11.59 -19.33 1.02
CA SER A 163 10.95 -18.71 -0.15
C SER A 163 10.67 -17.23 0.00
N ILE A 164 10.53 -16.73 1.24
CA ILE A 164 10.27 -15.30 1.49
C ILE A 164 11.45 -14.46 1.04
N SER A 165 11.18 -13.51 0.15
CA SER A 165 12.24 -12.62 -0.36
C SER A 165 12.75 -11.66 0.72
N GLU A 166 14.02 -11.27 0.60
CA GLU A 166 14.65 -10.35 1.55
C GLU A 166 13.90 -9.01 1.67
N LYS A 167 13.36 -8.51 0.56
CA LYS A 167 12.57 -7.26 0.56
C LYS A 167 11.32 -7.36 1.41
N LEU A 168 10.61 -8.47 1.33
CA LEU A 168 9.44 -8.74 2.17
C LEU A 168 9.85 -8.85 3.64
N LEU A 169 10.95 -9.55 3.90
CA LEU A 169 11.48 -9.73 5.24
C LEU A 169 11.93 -8.41 5.88
N ASP A 170 12.55 -7.51 5.12
CA ASP A 170 13.03 -6.21 5.63
C ASP A 170 11.86 -5.32 6.07
N VAL A 171 10.74 -5.35 5.34
CA VAL A 171 9.53 -4.64 5.75
C VAL A 171 8.92 -5.28 7.00
N LEU A 172 8.82 -6.61 7.05
CA LEU A 172 8.35 -7.32 8.23
C LEU A 172 9.21 -6.97 9.47
N LYS A 173 10.53 -7.01 9.36
CA LYS A 173 11.45 -6.62 10.43
C LYS A 173 11.23 -5.17 10.88
N SER A 174 10.97 -4.26 9.95
CA SER A 174 10.71 -2.86 10.27
C SER A 174 9.41 -2.69 11.06
N TYR A 175 8.35 -3.41 10.68
CA TYR A 175 7.06 -3.39 11.36
C TYR A 175 7.10 -4.05 12.75
N SER A 176 7.88 -5.12 12.90
CA SER A 176 7.95 -5.90 14.14
C SER A 176 8.94 -5.36 15.17
N LYS A 177 9.88 -4.49 14.76
CA LYS A 177 11.05 -4.04 15.55
C LYS A 177 10.76 -3.63 17.00
N TRP A 178 9.58 -3.05 17.26
CA TRP A 178 9.21 -2.50 18.56
C TRP A 178 8.05 -3.23 19.22
N GLN A 179 7.71 -4.45 18.73
CA GLN A 179 6.53 -5.20 19.16
C GLN A 179 6.86 -6.50 19.89
N ASP A 180 8.12 -6.71 20.31
CA ASP A 180 8.59 -7.93 20.99
C ASP A 180 8.25 -9.21 20.18
N ILE A 181 8.45 -9.16 18.85
CA ILE A 181 8.16 -10.25 17.94
C ILE A 181 9.45 -10.98 17.59
N GLU A 182 9.42 -12.29 17.72
CA GLU A 182 10.49 -13.20 17.34
C GLU A 182 10.26 -13.72 15.91
N ILE A 183 11.22 -13.46 15.03
CA ILE A 183 11.21 -13.96 13.64
C ILE A 183 12.22 -15.09 13.53
N ILE A 184 11.73 -16.29 13.20
CA ILE A 184 12.52 -17.52 13.15
C ILE A 184 12.54 -18.05 11.71
N HIS A 185 13.70 -18.42 11.20
CA HIS A 185 13.82 -19.08 9.90
C HIS A 185 13.47 -20.57 10.00
N ALA A 186 12.68 -21.09 9.08
CA ALA A 186 12.17 -22.46 9.11
C ALA A 186 13.29 -23.52 9.00
N ASP A 187 14.41 -23.20 8.35
CA ASP A 187 15.61 -24.04 8.27
C ASP A 187 16.37 -24.18 9.61
N GLN A 188 16.14 -23.25 10.54
CA GLN A 188 16.80 -23.22 11.86
C GLN A 188 16.03 -24.01 12.92
N ILE A 189 14.79 -24.44 12.62
CA ILE A 189 13.92 -25.14 13.56
C ILE A 189 13.23 -26.33 12.92
N ASN A 190 12.81 -27.26 13.75
CA ASN A 190 11.87 -28.28 13.34
C ASN A 190 10.44 -27.85 13.77
N ILE A 191 9.63 -27.37 12.84
CA ILE A 191 8.26 -26.87 13.09
C ILE A 191 7.45 -27.87 13.93
N SER A 192 7.62 -29.18 13.67
CA SER A 192 6.93 -30.23 14.42
C SER A 192 7.30 -30.34 15.90
N LYS A 193 8.44 -29.74 16.29
CA LYS A 193 8.90 -29.74 17.70
C LYS A 193 8.68 -28.42 18.41
N GLU A 194 8.31 -27.37 17.68
CA GLU A 194 7.99 -26.09 18.26
C GLU A 194 6.58 -26.11 18.87
N GLU A 195 6.42 -25.36 19.93
CA GLU A 195 5.13 -25.12 20.55
C GLU A 195 4.76 -23.65 20.40
N ASP A 196 3.46 -23.40 20.27
CA ASP A 196 2.91 -22.03 20.25
C ASP A 196 3.51 -21.12 19.18
N LEU A 197 3.20 -21.38 17.90
CA LEU A 197 3.57 -20.51 16.78
C LEU A 197 2.40 -19.59 16.40
N ALA A 198 2.70 -18.33 16.08
CA ALA A 198 1.68 -17.41 15.57
C ALA A 198 1.34 -17.76 14.11
N CYS A 199 2.37 -17.87 13.26
CA CYS A 199 2.17 -18.20 11.85
C CYS A 199 3.46 -18.72 11.20
N LEU A 200 3.25 -19.35 10.03
CA LEU A 200 4.26 -19.64 9.03
C LEU A 200 4.00 -18.78 7.79
N LEU A 201 5.02 -18.02 7.35
CA LEU A 201 4.99 -17.24 6.12
C LEU A 201 5.66 -18.00 4.99
N VAL A 202 4.97 -18.16 3.87
CA VAL A 202 5.48 -18.82 2.65
C VAL A 202 5.21 -17.92 1.44
N GLN A 203 6.18 -17.79 0.54
CA GLN A 203 5.99 -17.11 -0.74
C GLN A 203 5.97 -18.13 -1.88
N SER A 204 4.91 -18.12 -2.69
CA SER A 204 4.79 -18.97 -3.88
C SER A 204 4.01 -18.25 -4.98
N PRO A 205 4.57 -18.09 -6.21
CA PRO A 205 5.97 -18.40 -6.56
C PRO A 205 6.98 -17.57 -5.75
N ASP A 206 8.15 -18.14 -5.51
CA ASP A 206 9.23 -17.47 -4.78
C ASP A 206 9.99 -16.45 -5.65
N LYS A 207 11.04 -15.83 -5.09
CA LYS A 207 11.89 -14.86 -5.78
C LYS A 207 12.63 -15.41 -7.00
N ASN A 208 12.81 -16.71 -7.09
CA ASN A 208 13.48 -17.40 -8.20
C ASN A 208 12.48 -17.94 -9.24
N GLY A 209 11.17 -17.82 -8.96
CA GLY A 209 10.10 -18.38 -9.78
C GLY A 209 9.78 -19.84 -9.45
N GLU A 210 10.28 -20.37 -8.34
CA GLU A 210 9.97 -21.73 -7.88
C GLU A 210 8.56 -21.77 -7.28
N ILE A 211 7.81 -22.82 -7.62
CA ILE A 211 6.49 -23.08 -7.08
C ILE A 211 6.66 -23.94 -5.83
N ILE A 212 6.35 -23.34 -4.69
CA ILE A 212 6.45 -24.02 -3.39
C ILE A 212 5.17 -24.83 -3.13
N ASP A 213 5.31 -26.04 -2.62
CA ASP A 213 4.20 -26.86 -2.16
C ASP A 213 3.64 -26.32 -0.82
N VAL A 214 2.81 -25.29 -0.92
CA VAL A 214 2.25 -24.59 0.24
C VAL A 214 1.29 -25.49 1.02
N GLU A 215 0.56 -26.38 0.33
CA GLU A 215 -0.41 -27.29 0.93
C GLU A 215 0.25 -28.22 1.96
N SER A 216 1.48 -28.67 1.71
CA SER A 216 2.23 -29.52 2.62
C SER A 216 2.53 -28.91 3.98
N PHE A 217 2.52 -27.58 4.11
CA PHE A 217 2.73 -26.89 5.38
C PHE A 217 1.46 -26.68 6.19
N SER A 218 0.28 -26.84 5.58
CA SER A 218 -1.00 -26.57 6.23
C SER A 218 -1.20 -27.41 7.49
N ASP A 219 -1.11 -28.72 7.36
CA ASP A 219 -1.31 -29.63 8.50
C ASP A 219 -0.26 -29.40 9.59
N GLN A 220 1.01 -29.20 9.19
CA GLN A 220 2.11 -29.00 10.13
C GLN A 220 1.91 -27.78 11.01
N ILE A 221 1.46 -26.65 10.45
CA ILE A 221 1.29 -25.41 11.21
C ILE A 221 -0.01 -25.39 12.02
N HIS A 222 -1.08 -25.99 11.48
CA HIS A 222 -2.37 -26.08 12.16
C HIS A 222 -2.31 -27.01 13.39
N GLU A 223 -1.54 -28.12 13.33
CA GLU A 223 -1.25 -28.96 14.50
C GLU A 223 -0.57 -28.19 15.64
N LYS A 224 0.14 -27.11 15.30
CA LYS A 224 0.79 -26.19 16.26
C LYS A 224 -0.07 -24.98 16.62
N ASN A 225 -1.35 -25.01 16.28
CA ASN A 225 -2.29 -23.93 16.48
C ASN A 225 -1.83 -22.61 15.81
N GLY A 226 -0.89 -22.64 14.88
CA GLY A 226 -0.44 -21.50 14.10
C GLY A 226 -1.31 -21.24 12.88
N LEU A 227 -1.08 -20.13 12.18
CA LEU A 227 -1.74 -19.77 10.93
C LEU A 227 -0.80 -19.93 9.74
N LEU A 228 -1.30 -20.43 8.62
CA LEU A 228 -0.58 -20.45 7.36
C LEU A 228 -0.85 -19.15 6.59
N ILE A 229 0.21 -18.42 6.27
CA ILE A 229 0.13 -17.19 5.49
C ILE A 229 0.90 -17.35 4.19
N GLN A 230 0.22 -17.19 3.06
CA GLN A 230 0.85 -17.23 1.76
C GLN A 230 0.97 -15.83 1.15
N HIS A 231 2.18 -15.44 0.73
CA HIS A 231 2.37 -14.33 -0.19
C HIS A 231 2.45 -14.85 -1.62
N THR A 232 1.64 -14.31 -2.52
CA THR A 232 1.57 -14.82 -3.90
C THR A 232 1.61 -13.68 -4.92
N TYR A 233 1.74 -14.04 -6.18
CA TYR A 233 1.66 -13.12 -7.30
C TYR A 233 0.30 -13.27 -7.99
N PRO A 234 -0.58 -12.23 -8.01
CA PRO A 234 -2.00 -12.43 -8.36
C PRO A 234 -2.21 -12.99 -9.76
N THR A 235 -1.41 -12.58 -10.75
CA THR A 235 -1.54 -13.10 -12.12
C THR A 235 -1.12 -14.56 -12.25
N SER A 236 -0.32 -15.10 -11.33
CA SER A 236 0.01 -16.54 -11.32
C SER A 236 -1.21 -17.42 -11.00
N LEU A 237 -2.21 -16.86 -10.32
CA LEU A 237 -3.46 -17.57 -9.97
C LEU A 237 -4.34 -17.92 -11.19
N GLY A 238 -4.01 -17.38 -12.37
CA GLY A 238 -4.58 -17.86 -13.64
C GLY A 238 -4.10 -19.25 -14.05
N LEU A 239 -3.05 -19.79 -13.43
CA LEU A 239 -2.45 -21.09 -13.72
C LEU A 239 -2.27 -21.97 -12.48
N LEU A 240 -1.98 -21.37 -11.33
CA LEU A 240 -1.71 -22.07 -10.07
C LEU A 240 -2.98 -22.15 -9.21
N LYS A 241 -3.02 -23.13 -8.34
CA LYS A 241 -4.09 -23.25 -7.34
C LYS A 241 -4.11 -22.00 -6.46
N PRO A 242 -5.29 -21.39 -6.22
CA PRO A 242 -5.42 -20.24 -5.35
C PRO A 242 -5.20 -20.60 -3.86
N PRO A 243 -4.80 -19.64 -3.02
CA PRO A 243 -4.52 -19.86 -1.61
C PRO A 243 -5.64 -20.56 -0.83
N GLY A 244 -6.90 -20.21 -1.09
CA GLY A 244 -8.05 -20.82 -0.40
C GLY A 244 -8.15 -22.32 -0.61
N SER A 245 -7.87 -22.81 -1.83
CA SER A 245 -7.86 -24.26 -2.13
C SER A 245 -6.66 -25.00 -1.57
N LEU A 246 -5.63 -24.29 -1.05
CA LEU A 246 -4.46 -24.85 -0.36
C LEU A 246 -4.58 -24.79 1.17
N ASN A 247 -5.78 -24.54 1.68
CA ASN A 247 -6.08 -24.40 3.11
C ASN A 247 -5.25 -23.30 3.82
N VAL A 248 -4.88 -22.25 3.10
CA VAL A 248 -4.23 -21.05 3.64
C VAL A 248 -5.23 -20.26 4.49
N ASP A 249 -4.78 -19.66 5.59
CA ASP A 249 -5.64 -18.87 6.49
C ASP A 249 -5.70 -17.41 6.11
N ILE A 250 -4.56 -16.86 5.71
CA ILE A 250 -4.42 -15.47 5.26
C ILE A 250 -3.56 -15.48 3.99
N ALA A 251 -3.99 -14.78 2.97
CA ALA A 251 -3.18 -14.63 1.77
C ALA A 251 -2.95 -13.16 1.43
N THR A 252 -1.76 -12.86 0.95
CA THR A 252 -1.33 -11.52 0.60
C THR A 252 -0.69 -11.47 -0.78
N ALA A 253 -0.71 -10.33 -1.42
CA ALA A 253 -0.03 -10.14 -2.70
C ALA A 253 0.27 -8.66 -2.98
N GLU A 254 1.18 -8.45 -3.94
CA GLU A 254 1.32 -7.17 -4.62
C GLU A 254 0.35 -7.10 -5.81
N GLY A 255 -0.63 -6.20 -5.75
CA GLY A 255 -1.68 -6.07 -6.76
C GLY A 255 -1.30 -5.23 -7.97
N GLN A 256 -0.07 -4.75 -8.08
CA GLN A 256 0.40 -3.89 -9.17
C GLN A 256 0.07 -4.47 -10.56
N SER A 257 0.23 -5.76 -10.73
CA SER A 257 -0.02 -6.45 -12.01
C SER A 257 -1.45 -6.40 -12.51
N LEU A 258 -2.40 -6.10 -11.65
CA LEU A 258 -3.84 -6.05 -11.98
C LEU A 258 -4.29 -4.71 -12.58
N GLY A 259 -3.38 -3.86 -13.02
CA GLY A 259 -3.70 -2.64 -13.76
C GLY A 259 -2.98 -1.38 -13.31
N VAL A 260 -1.97 -1.49 -12.47
CA VAL A 260 -1.14 -0.36 -12.00
C VAL A 260 0.16 -0.31 -12.80
N PRO A 261 0.56 0.84 -13.37
CA PRO A 261 1.84 0.97 -14.05
C PRO A 261 3.01 0.93 -13.05
N LEU A 262 4.22 0.63 -13.55
CA LEU A 262 5.41 0.58 -12.70
C LEU A 262 5.74 1.90 -11.99
N SER A 263 5.47 3.04 -12.61
CA SER A 263 5.52 4.39 -12.04
C SER A 263 6.77 4.67 -11.18
N LEU A 264 7.94 4.25 -11.64
CA LEU A 264 9.23 4.43 -10.94
C LEU A 264 9.26 3.83 -9.50
N GLY A 265 8.46 2.81 -9.24
CA GLY A 265 8.42 2.13 -7.94
C GLY A 265 7.18 2.38 -7.11
N GLY A 266 6.14 2.93 -7.69
CA GLY A 266 4.86 3.09 -7.02
C GLY A 266 4.22 4.48 -7.14
N PRO A 267 3.12 4.72 -6.42
CA PRO A 267 2.49 3.80 -5.45
C PRO A 267 1.83 2.58 -6.11
N TYR A 268 1.72 1.49 -5.36
CA TYR A 268 1.09 0.24 -5.80
C TYR A 268 -0.16 -0.07 -4.98
N ILE A 269 -0.52 -1.36 -4.83
CA ILE A 269 -1.65 -1.77 -3.99
C ILE A 269 -1.40 -3.14 -3.38
N GLY A 270 -1.41 -3.21 -2.06
CA GLY A 270 -1.34 -4.47 -1.33
C GLY A 270 -2.71 -5.15 -1.27
N LEU A 271 -2.72 -6.46 -1.45
CA LEU A 271 -3.89 -7.31 -1.30
C LEU A 271 -3.74 -8.13 -0.02
N LEU A 272 -4.82 -8.19 0.78
CA LEU A 272 -4.89 -9.02 1.97
C LEU A 272 -6.25 -9.67 2.03
N THR A 273 -6.26 -10.99 2.05
CA THR A 273 -7.45 -11.83 2.12
C THR A 273 -7.35 -12.82 3.28
N CYS A 274 -8.46 -13.24 3.85
CA CYS A 274 -8.45 -14.23 4.92
C CYS A 274 -9.74 -15.05 4.97
N LYS A 275 -9.72 -16.13 5.77
CA LYS A 275 -10.92 -16.87 6.15
C LYS A 275 -11.84 -16.00 7.00
N ASN A 276 -13.15 -16.23 6.93
CA ASN A 276 -14.19 -15.42 7.59
C ASN A 276 -14.02 -15.33 9.11
N GLU A 277 -13.50 -16.38 9.73
CA GLU A 277 -13.26 -16.41 11.18
C GLU A 277 -12.23 -15.36 11.65
N TYR A 278 -11.38 -14.84 10.76
CA TYR A 278 -10.34 -13.88 11.05
C TYR A 278 -10.70 -12.43 10.68
N ILE A 279 -11.95 -12.15 10.31
CA ILE A 279 -12.36 -10.80 9.84
C ILE A 279 -12.27 -9.72 10.92
N ARG A 280 -12.51 -10.04 12.20
CA ARG A 280 -12.54 -9.07 13.30
C ARG A 280 -11.18 -8.52 13.73
N PRO A 281 -10.08 -9.28 13.68
CA PRO A 281 -8.74 -8.80 14.05
C PRO A 281 -8.07 -7.90 13.01
N VAL A 282 -8.68 -7.69 11.84
CA VAL A 282 -8.16 -6.75 10.83
C VAL A 282 -8.13 -5.35 11.43
N SER A 283 -6.96 -4.75 11.44
CA SER A 283 -6.65 -3.50 12.14
C SER A 283 -7.52 -2.31 11.70
N TYR A 284 -7.74 -1.36 12.63
CA TYR A 284 -8.43 -0.07 12.43
C TYR A 284 -7.78 0.85 11.38
N THR A 285 -6.60 0.52 10.88
CA THR A 285 -5.91 1.26 9.82
C THR A 285 -6.56 1.08 8.44
N HIS A 286 -7.51 0.16 8.32
CA HIS A 286 -8.29 -0.04 7.11
C HIS A 286 -9.64 0.67 7.27
N LEU A 287 -10.04 1.41 6.24
CA LEU A 287 -11.40 1.94 6.13
C LEU A 287 -12.39 0.80 6.37
N THR A 288 -12.74 0.59 7.62
CA THR A 288 -13.91 -0.20 7.95
C THR A 288 -15.10 0.59 7.45
N LEU A 289 -15.62 0.21 6.30
CA LEU A 289 -16.94 0.64 5.90
C LEU A 289 -17.87 0.35 7.08
N PRO A 290 -18.68 1.31 7.52
CA PRO A 290 -19.54 1.12 8.68
C PRO A 290 -20.51 -0.04 8.39
N THR A 291 -20.18 -1.22 8.89
CA THR A 291 -21.05 -2.40 8.88
C THR A 291 -22.11 -2.29 9.98
N LYS A 292 -22.77 -1.15 10.08
CA LYS A 292 -24.03 -1.05 10.82
C LYS A 292 -25.11 -0.72 9.81
N ALA A 293 -25.72 -1.78 9.30
CA ALA A 293 -27.08 -1.71 8.85
C ALA A 293 -28.01 -1.57 10.08
#